data_554b8bf1710252b3d2b4ac90d4c2d221
#
_entry.id   554b8bf1710252b3d2b4ac90d4c2d221
#
_cell.length_a   1.000
_cell.length_b   1.000
_cell.length_c   1.000
_cell.angle_alpha   90.00
_cell.angle_beta   90.00
_cell.angle_gamma   90.00
#
_symmetry.space_group_name_H-M   'P 1'
#
loop_
_entity.id
_entity.type
_entity.pdbx_description
1 polymer ?
#
loop_
_entity_poly.entity_id
_entity_poly.type
_entity_poly.pdbx_seq_one_letter_code
_entity_poly.pdbx_strand_id
1 'polypeptide(L)'
;MEVREMMTKYPQGAERQLIFANTGRAINSTMLPADAGCVVDNVETIISIYNAVVKGIPSMERVVTVTGDGVVNPGNYKVLFGTNQNELIEAAGGLKEGCEKVISGGPMMGFAMYSLNVPVTKNTSSLLAFTHDTVKDKVESPCIRCGRCGEVCPENLLPAKLSTLARRGAMDAFVESFGMECVECGCCSYICPAKRQLTQSIKAMRKMVMAERLSLIHISEPTRPLYIS
;
A
#
# COMPACT_ATOMS: atom_id res chain seq x y z
N MET A 1 17.45 13.45 -20.19
CA MET A 1 16.23 12.89 -19.58
C MET A 1 15.59 11.97 -20.63
N GLU A 2 15.37 10.71 -20.29
CA GLU A 2 14.72 9.74 -21.17
C GLU A 2 13.28 9.53 -20.69
N VAL A 3 12.31 9.50 -21.62
CA VAL A 3 10.90 9.16 -21.33
C VAL A 3 10.65 7.78 -21.92
N ARG A 4 10.21 6.85 -21.09
CA ARG A 4 9.81 5.49 -21.52
C ARG A 4 8.32 5.30 -21.32
N GLU A 5 7.64 5.02 -22.39
CA GLU A 5 6.24 4.59 -22.34
C GLU A 5 6.14 3.17 -21.82
N MET A 6 5.24 2.96 -20.88
CA MET A 6 5.02 1.67 -20.24
C MET A 6 3.59 1.21 -20.49
N MET A 7 3.41 -0.10 -20.71
CA MET A 7 2.07 -0.67 -20.79
C MET A 7 1.32 -0.45 -19.48
N THR A 8 0.12 0.11 -19.55
CA THR A 8 -0.73 0.31 -18.37
C THR A 8 -1.20 -1.05 -17.84
N LYS A 9 -0.56 -1.52 -16.77
CA LYS A 9 -0.87 -2.78 -16.11
C LYS A 9 -0.63 -2.65 -14.59
N TYR A 10 -1.64 -2.89 -13.79
CA TYR A 10 -1.48 -2.93 -12.35
C TYR A 10 -0.83 -4.26 -11.91
N PRO A 11 0.17 -4.29 -10.99
CA PRO A 11 0.75 -3.17 -10.23
C PRO A 11 2.11 -2.67 -10.77
N GLN A 12 2.26 -2.42 -12.07
CA GLN A 12 3.53 -2.04 -12.69
C GLN A 12 4.19 -0.80 -12.08
N GLY A 13 3.41 0.10 -11.44
CA GLY A 13 3.94 1.24 -10.67
C GLY A 13 4.56 0.86 -9.32
N ALA A 14 4.47 -0.40 -8.90
CA ALA A 14 5.18 -0.87 -7.70
C ALA A 14 6.70 -0.88 -7.96
N GLU A 15 7.47 -0.51 -6.95
CA GLU A 15 8.91 -0.27 -7.04
C GLU A 15 9.67 -1.40 -7.73
N ARG A 16 9.48 -2.66 -7.30
CA ARG A 16 10.17 -3.82 -7.87
C ARG A 16 9.81 -4.07 -9.32
N GLN A 17 8.51 -4.01 -9.66
CA GLN A 17 8.03 -4.19 -11.03
C GLN A 17 8.55 -3.09 -11.93
N LEU A 18 8.62 -1.85 -11.43
CA LEU A 18 9.12 -0.71 -12.19
C LEU A 18 10.62 -0.82 -12.47
N ILE A 19 11.42 -1.23 -11.48
CA ILE A 19 12.85 -1.50 -11.65
C ILE A 19 13.06 -2.60 -12.69
N PHE A 20 12.38 -3.74 -12.53
CA PHE A 20 12.51 -4.85 -13.46
C PHE A 20 12.12 -4.47 -14.89
N ALA A 21 10.99 -3.80 -15.06
CA ALA A 21 10.49 -3.40 -16.38
C ALA A 21 11.44 -2.42 -17.12
N ASN A 22 12.16 -1.57 -16.38
CA ASN A 22 13.05 -0.58 -16.99
C ASN A 22 14.51 -1.06 -17.14
N THR A 23 14.97 -1.96 -16.27
CA THR A 23 16.40 -2.32 -16.19
C THR A 23 16.67 -3.81 -16.42
N GLY A 24 15.63 -4.67 -16.35
CA GLY A 24 15.78 -6.13 -16.34
C GLY A 24 16.36 -6.68 -15.01
N ARG A 25 16.63 -5.83 -14.01
CA ARG A 25 17.20 -6.23 -12.73
C ARG A 25 16.07 -6.55 -11.75
N ALA A 26 16.18 -7.68 -11.05
CA ALA A 26 15.23 -8.08 -10.01
C ALA A 26 15.81 -7.79 -8.62
N ILE A 27 14.97 -7.32 -7.71
CA ILE A 27 15.28 -7.15 -6.29
C ILE A 27 14.26 -7.92 -5.44
N ASN A 28 14.73 -8.43 -4.30
CA ASN A 28 13.91 -9.16 -3.33
C ASN A 28 13.52 -8.30 -2.11
N SER A 29 12.87 -8.90 -1.11
CA SER A 29 12.40 -8.19 0.09
C SER A 29 13.52 -7.69 1.01
N THR A 30 14.75 -8.18 0.86
CA THR A 30 15.91 -7.79 1.65
C THR A 30 16.81 -6.76 0.95
N MET A 31 16.57 -6.51 -0.33
CA MET A 31 17.31 -5.57 -1.16
C MET A 31 16.61 -4.21 -1.23
N LEU A 32 17.42 -3.16 -1.40
CA LEU A 32 16.96 -1.82 -1.70
C LEU A 32 17.08 -1.53 -3.21
N PRO A 33 16.33 -0.57 -3.77
CA PRO A 33 16.52 -0.12 -5.14
C PRO A 33 17.97 0.26 -5.48
N ALA A 34 18.70 0.82 -4.50
CA ALA A 34 20.10 1.17 -4.63
C ALA A 34 21.00 -0.03 -4.96
N ASP A 35 20.67 -1.23 -4.48
CA ASP A 35 21.41 -2.47 -4.79
C ASP A 35 21.29 -2.84 -6.27
N ALA A 36 20.21 -2.42 -6.90
CA ALA A 36 20.03 -2.50 -8.35
C ALA A 36 20.56 -1.27 -9.11
N GLY A 37 21.20 -0.32 -8.42
CA GLY A 37 21.68 0.93 -8.99
C GLY A 37 20.55 1.88 -9.40
N CYS A 38 19.40 1.83 -8.73
CA CYS A 38 18.21 2.60 -9.04
C CYS A 38 17.75 3.44 -7.84
N VAL A 39 17.05 4.52 -8.14
CA VAL A 39 16.21 5.26 -7.18
C VAL A 39 14.83 5.34 -7.80
N VAL A 40 13.79 5.02 -7.03
CA VAL A 40 12.40 5.05 -7.49
C VAL A 40 11.63 6.03 -6.62
N ASP A 41 11.13 7.08 -7.24
CA ASP A 41 10.36 8.11 -6.58
C ASP A 41 9.10 8.48 -7.37
N ASN A 42 8.08 8.90 -6.64
CA ASN A 42 6.91 9.51 -7.23
C ASN A 42 7.26 10.89 -7.81
N VAL A 43 6.60 11.29 -8.89
CA VAL A 43 6.82 12.60 -9.54
C VAL A 43 6.61 13.78 -8.57
N GLU A 44 5.65 13.70 -7.67
CA GLU A 44 5.41 14.74 -6.65
C GLU A 44 6.57 14.82 -5.64
N THR A 45 7.18 13.69 -5.30
CA THR A 45 8.41 13.65 -4.48
C THR A 45 9.56 14.37 -5.17
N ILE A 46 9.77 14.11 -6.46
CA ILE A 46 10.82 14.79 -7.25
C ILE A 46 10.59 16.30 -7.32
N ILE A 47 9.34 16.74 -7.51
CA ILE A 47 8.97 18.17 -7.49
C ILE A 47 9.25 18.78 -6.10
N SER A 48 8.92 18.06 -5.03
CA SER A 48 9.17 18.51 -3.66
C SER A 48 10.68 18.63 -3.35
N ILE A 49 11.47 17.66 -3.83
CA ILE A 49 12.94 17.70 -3.72
C ILE A 49 13.51 18.93 -4.47
N TYR A 50 13.06 19.16 -5.70
CA TYR A 50 13.45 20.34 -6.47
C TYR A 50 13.12 21.64 -5.75
N ASN A 51 11.91 21.78 -5.23
CA ASN A 51 11.49 22.96 -4.48
C ASN A 51 12.33 23.19 -3.22
N ALA A 52 12.65 22.10 -2.49
CA ALA A 52 13.45 22.19 -1.27
C ALA A 52 14.91 22.58 -1.57
N VAL A 53 15.54 21.92 -2.56
CA VAL A 53 16.97 22.10 -2.84
C VAL A 53 17.24 23.38 -3.63
N VAL A 54 16.43 23.69 -4.65
CA VAL A 54 16.69 24.81 -5.56
C VAL A 54 16.03 26.09 -5.08
N LYS A 55 14.80 26.01 -4.54
CA LYS A 55 14.02 27.17 -4.12
C LYS A 55 14.03 27.44 -2.60
N GLY A 56 14.60 26.53 -1.80
CA GLY A 56 14.57 26.64 -0.33
C GLY A 56 13.16 26.49 0.28
N ILE A 57 12.20 25.91 -0.46
CA ILE A 57 10.81 25.75 -0.01
C ILE A 57 10.64 24.35 0.57
N PRO A 58 10.42 24.20 1.88
CA PRO A 58 10.20 22.89 2.49
C PRO A 58 8.89 22.27 2.02
N SER A 59 8.82 20.93 2.05
CA SER A 59 7.61 20.19 1.71
C SER A 59 6.59 20.33 2.85
N MET A 60 5.61 21.19 2.70
CA MET A 60 4.54 21.46 3.68
C MET A 60 3.14 21.12 3.17
N GLU A 61 3.02 20.82 1.88
CA GLU A 61 1.76 20.61 1.20
C GLU A 61 1.86 19.49 0.19
N ARG A 62 0.74 18.94 -0.20
CA ARG A 62 0.64 17.95 -1.28
C ARG A 62 -0.70 18.02 -1.98
N VAL A 63 -0.77 17.39 -3.15
CA VAL A 63 -2.05 17.17 -3.84
C VAL A 63 -2.67 15.85 -3.36
N VAL A 64 -3.91 15.93 -2.90
CA VAL A 64 -4.72 14.77 -2.50
C VAL A 64 -5.92 14.67 -3.41
N THR A 65 -6.12 13.49 -4.00
CA THR A 65 -7.29 13.22 -4.84
C THR A 65 -8.46 12.80 -3.96
N VAL A 66 -9.56 13.53 -4.00
CA VAL A 66 -10.84 13.15 -3.38
C VAL A 66 -11.78 12.71 -4.48
N THR A 67 -12.27 11.46 -4.44
CA THR A 67 -13.10 10.90 -5.52
C THR A 67 -13.99 9.78 -5.01
N GLY A 68 -14.77 9.21 -5.89
CA GLY A 68 -15.75 8.17 -5.62
C GLY A 68 -17.17 8.69 -5.81
N ASP A 69 -18.12 7.78 -5.83
CA ASP A 69 -19.55 8.09 -6.00
C ASP A 69 -20.18 8.69 -4.73
N GLY A 70 -19.51 8.53 -3.59
CA GLY A 70 -19.95 9.03 -2.28
C GLY A 70 -19.53 10.48 -1.96
N VAL A 71 -18.77 11.18 -2.83
CA VAL A 71 -18.38 12.58 -2.63
C VAL A 71 -19.14 13.49 -3.58
N VAL A 72 -19.43 14.74 -3.15
CA VAL A 72 -20.22 15.69 -3.96
C VAL A 72 -19.39 16.24 -5.11
N ASN A 73 -18.20 16.80 -4.83
CA ASN A 73 -17.33 17.43 -5.81
C ASN A 73 -15.98 16.71 -5.87
N PRO A 74 -15.86 15.64 -6.71
CA PRO A 74 -14.59 14.95 -6.86
C PRO A 74 -13.56 15.85 -7.53
N GLY A 75 -12.29 15.76 -7.07
CA GLY A 75 -11.21 16.60 -7.62
C GLY A 75 -9.87 16.35 -6.95
N ASN A 76 -8.88 17.13 -7.39
CA ASN A 76 -7.56 17.17 -6.79
C ASN A 76 -7.42 18.44 -5.95
N TYR A 77 -7.11 18.26 -4.69
CA TYR A 77 -7.04 19.34 -3.69
C TYR A 77 -5.60 19.51 -3.22
N LYS A 78 -5.12 20.75 -3.25
CA LYS A 78 -3.82 21.11 -2.69
C LYS A 78 -4.00 21.39 -1.20
N VAL A 79 -3.36 20.59 -0.36
CA VAL A 79 -3.65 20.52 1.08
C VAL A 79 -2.36 20.60 1.88
N LEU A 80 -2.36 21.36 2.97
CA LEU A 80 -1.26 21.39 3.93
C LEU A 80 -1.21 20.09 4.75
N PHE A 81 -0.01 19.65 5.12
CA PHE A 81 0.12 18.56 6.08
C PHE A 81 -0.48 18.97 7.42
N GLY A 82 -1.16 18.05 8.06
CA GLY A 82 -1.87 18.32 9.32
C GLY A 82 -3.34 18.72 9.16
N THR A 83 -3.77 19.14 7.97
CA THR A 83 -5.19 19.39 7.71
C THR A 83 -6.02 18.15 8.01
N ASN A 84 -7.14 18.33 8.69
CA ASN A 84 -8.04 17.21 9.00
C ASN A 84 -8.68 16.68 7.72
N GLN A 85 -8.73 15.35 7.56
CA GLN A 85 -9.35 14.75 6.36
C GLN A 85 -10.84 15.04 6.27
N ASN A 86 -11.52 15.29 7.40
CA ASN A 86 -12.90 15.72 7.38
C ASN A 86 -13.06 17.10 6.73
N GLU A 87 -12.18 18.07 7.08
CA GLU A 87 -12.16 19.40 6.45
C GLU A 87 -11.92 19.31 4.94
N LEU A 88 -11.07 18.38 4.52
CA LEU A 88 -10.82 18.14 3.10
C LEU A 88 -12.07 17.59 2.39
N ILE A 89 -12.81 16.68 3.02
CA ILE A 89 -14.09 16.18 2.49
C ILE A 89 -15.14 17.29 2.46
N GLU A 90 -15.21 18.15 3.49
CA GLU A 90 -16.11 19.31 3.52
C GLU A 90 -15.79 20.30 2.39
N ALA A 91 -14.49 20.59 2.15
CA ALA A 91 -14.06 21.39 1.01
C ALA A 91 -14.46 20.78 -0.34
N ALA A 92 -14.56 19.47 -0.41
CA ALA A 92 -15.08 18.73 -1.56
C ALA A 92 -16.64 18.69 -1.61
N GLY A 93 -17.33 19.50 -0.84
CA GLY A 93 -18.79 19.59 -0.79
C GLY A 93 -19.44 18.57 0.13
N GLY A 94 -18.66 17.82 0.89
CA GLY A 94 -19.13 16.80 1.84
C GLY A 94 -19.32 15.41 1.21
N LEU A 95 -19.70 14.47 2.07
CA LEU A 95 -20.14 13.15 1.65
C LEU A 95 -21.61 13.18 1.27
N LYS A 96 -21.99 12.44 0.25
CA LYS A 96 -23.39 12.24 -0.13
C LYS A 96 -24.09 11.39 0.93
N GLU A 97 -25.40 11.58 1.03
CA GLU A 97 -26.27 10.75 1.86
C GLU A 97 -26.12 9.25 1.45
N GLY A 98 -25.98 8.38 2.44
CA GLY A 98 -25.78 6.96 2.20
C GLY A 98 -24.34 6.55 1.89
N CYS A 99 -23.34 7.42 2.09
CA CYS A 99 -21.92 7.02 1.99
C CYS A 99 -21.59 5.96 3.06
N GLU A 100 -21.29 4.74 2.61
CA GLU A 100 -21.03 3.60 3.51
C GLU A 100 -19.56 3.42 3.85
N LYS A 101 -18.65 3.93 2.99
CA LYS A 101 -17.22 3.63 3.12
C LYS A 101 -16.34 4.72 2.56
N VAL A 102 -15.32 5.09 3.32
CA VAL A 102 -14.22 5.92 2.84
C VAL A 102 -12.91 5.14 2.95
N ILE A 103 -12.12 5.15 1.88
CA ILE A 103 -10.80 4.51 1.82
C ILE A 103 -9.73 5.62 1.70
N SER A 104 -8.71 5.56 2.55
CA SER A 104 -7.50 6.35 2.38
C SER A 104 -6.49 5.55 1.53
N GLY A 105 -6.08 6.14 0.41
CA GLY A 105 -5.23 5.48 -0.60
C GLY A 105 -6.02 4.91 -1.76
N GLY A 106 -5.37 4.06 -2.56
CA GLY A 106 -5.97 3.45 -3.75
C GLY A 106 -6.96 2.32 -3.44
N PRO A 107 -7.84 1.96 -4.38
CA PRO A 107 -8.90 0.96 -4.15
C PRO A 107 -8.36 -0.46 -3.87
N MET A 108 -7.12 -0.77 -4.27
CA MET A 108 -6.53 -2.09 -4.12
C MET A 108 -5.68 -2.22 -2.85
N MET A 109 -4.95 -1.17 -2.46
CA MET A 109 -3.98 -1.19 -1.35
C MET A 109 -4.36 -0.26 -0.20
N GLY A 110 -5.30 0.65 -0.40
CA GLY A 110 -5.79 1.59 0.62
C GLY A 110 -6.47 0.87 1.78
N PHE A 111 -6.69 1.59 2.84
CA PHE A 111 -7.37 1.08 4.04
C PHE A 111 -8.67 1.84 4.30
N ALA A 112 -9.69 1.12 4.75
CA ALA A 112 -10.96 1.71 5.12
C ALA A 112 -10.81 2.54 6.40
N MET A 113 -11.36 3.75 6.36
CA MET A 113 -11.34 4.68 7.48
C MET A 113 -12.53 4.44 8.39
N TYR A 114 -12.30 4.31 9.69
CA TYR A 114 -13.36 4.29 10.70
C TYR A 114 -13.71 5.70 11.20
N SER A 115 -12.80 6.65 10.99
CA SER A 115 -12.98 8.06 11.32
C SER A 115 -12.21 8.92 10.32
N LEU A 116 -12.78 10.05 9.94
CA LEU A 116 -12.12 11.07 9.12
C LEU A 116 -11.38 12.12 9.97
N ASN A 117 -11.50 12.04 11.29
CA ASN A 117 -10.80 12.94 12.21
C ASN A 117 -9.33 12.55 12.37
N VAL A 118 -8.61 12.51 11.27
CA VAL A 118 -7.18 12.21 11.17
C VAL A 118 -6.49 13.20 10.24
N PRO A 119 -5.22 13.56 10.50
CA PRO A 119 -4.52 14.53 9.68
C PRO A 119 -4.12 13.97 8.32
N VAL A 120 -4.06 14.86 7.32
CA VAL A 120 -3.35 14.62 6.07
C VAL A 120 -1.85 14.52 6.37
N THR A 121 -1.22 13.45 5.92
CA THR A 121 0.22 13.20 6.10
C THR A 121 0.94 13.19 4.75
N LYS A 122 2.26 13.09 4.76
CA LYS A 122 3.07 12.96 3.54
C LYS A 122 2.68 11.72 2.69
N ASN A 123 2.07 10.71 3.29
CA ASN A 123 1.66 9.48 2.61
C ASN A 123 0.19 9.47 2.15
N THR A 124 -0.60 10.48 2.54
CA THR A 124 -2.01 10.57 2.13
C THR A 124 -2.08 10.96 0.66
N SER A 125 -2.42 10.03 -0.22
CA SER A 125 -2.49 10.25 -1.67
C SER A 125 -3.91 10.51 -2.18
N SER A 126 -4.90 9.85 -1.60
CA SER A 126 -6.29 9.96 -2.03
C SER A 126 -7.27 9.56 -0.94
N LEU A 127 -8.50 10.07 -1.06
CA LEU A 127 -9.68 9.66 -0.32
C LEU A 127 -10.73 9.20 -1.33
N LEU A 128 -11.19 7.97 -1.18
CA LEU A 128 -12.18 7.33 -2.04
C LEU A 128 -13.45 7.08 -1.23
N ALA A 129 -14.54 7.74 -1.58
CA ALA A 129 -15.82 7.60 -0.91
C ALA A 129 -16.80 6.78 -1.76
N PHE A 130 -17.43 5.77 -1.16
CA PHE A 130 -18.35 4.86 -1.82
C PHE A 130 -19.72 4.90 -1.15
N THR A 131 -20.78 5.03 -1.96
CA THR A 131 -22.16 4.93 -1.50
C THR A 131 -22.57 3.50 -1.22
N HIS A 132 -21.84 2.52 -1.82
CA HIS A 132 -22.09 1.10 -1.59
C HIS A 132 -20.79 0.32 -1.41
N ASP A 133 -20.67 -0.39 -0.28
CA ASP A 133 -19.52 -1.27 -0.04
C ASP A 133 -19.77 -2.67 -0.63
N THR A 134 -19.40 -2.84 -1.90
CA THR A 134 -19.54 -4.14 -2.61
C THR A 134 -18.78 -5.29 -1.94
N VAL A 135 -17.86 -5.01 -1.00
CA VAL A 135 -17.11 -6.06 -0.29
C VAL A 135 -17.90 -6.60 0.89
N LYS A 136 -18.72 -5.76 1.52
CA LYS A 136 -19.59 -6.13 2.65
C LYS A 136 -20.53 -7.30 2.32
N ASP A 137 -21.03 -7.33 1.09
CA ASP A 137 -22.00 -8.34 0.64
C ASP A 137 -21.36 -9.66 0.18
N LYS A 138 -20.04 -9.70 0.13
CA LYS A 138 -19.30 -10.87 -0.36
C LYS A 138 -19.06 -11.88 0.76
N VAL A 139 -19.75 -13.00 0.70
CA VAL A 139 -19.51 -14.14 1.61
C VAL A 139 -18.31 -14.94 1.12
N GLU A 140 -17.33 -15.14 2.02
CA GLU A 140 -16.17 -15.99 1.75
C GLU A 140 -16.58 -17.48 1.71
N SER A 141 -16.16 -18.19 0.66
CA SER A 141 -16.36 -19.63 0.53
C SER A 141 -15.04 -20.40 0.56
N PRO A 142 -15.05 -21.72 0.76
CA PRO A 142 -13.87 -22.56 0.69
C PRO A 142 -13.11 -22.40 -0.63
N CYS A 143 -11.79 -22.56 -0.58
CA CYS A 143 -10.96 -22.46 -1.77
C CYS A 143 -11.28 -23.59 -2.77
N ILE A 144 -11.65 -23.24 -3.99
CA ILE A 144 -11.94 -24.19 -5.08
C ILE A 144 -10.70 -24.63 -5.86
N ARG A 145 -9.50 -24.24 -5.43
CA ARG A 145 -8.19 -24.58 -6.03
C ARG A 145 -8.04 -24.25 -7.52
N CYS A 146 -8.65 -23.19 -7.99
CA CYS A 146 -8.64 -22.81 -9.42
C CYS A 146 -7.30 -22.23 -9.93
N GLY A 147 -6.32 -21.91 -9.06
CA GLY A 147 -4.99 -21.40 -9.45
C GLY A 147 -4.93 -19.91 -9.79
N ARG A 148 -6.03 -19.24 -10.10
CA ARG A 148 -6.07 -17.84 -10.60
C ARG A 148 -5.28 -16.85 -9.75
N CYS A 149 -5.24 -17.02 -8.43
CA CYS A 149 -4.49 -16.14 -7.53
C CYS A 149 -2.97 -16.22 -7.74
N GLY A 150 -2.44 -17.38 -8.16
CA GLY A 150 -1.04 -17.54 -8.55
C GLY A 150 -0.74 -16.91 -9.91
N GLU A 151 -1.63 -17.10 -10.90
CA GLU A 151 -1.48 -16.55 -12.25
C GLU A 151 -1.39 -15.02 -12.29
N VAL A 152 -2.14 -14.33 -11.41
CA VAL A 152 -2.12 -12.86 -11.35
C VAL A 152 -1.08 -12.30 -10.39
N CYS A 153 -0.31 -13.14 -9.71
CA CYS A 153 0.68 -12.67 -8.74
C CYS A 153 1.90 -12.08 -9.45
N PRO A 154 2.23 -10.79 -9.27
CA PRO A 154 3.38 -10.19 -9.92
C PRO A 154 4.73 -10.73 -9.41
N GLU A 155 4.73 -11.33 -8.21
CA GLU A 155 5.91 -11.96 -7.60
C GLU A 155 5.91 -13.49 -7.77
N ASN A 156 5.04 -14.05 -8.60
CA ASN A 156 4.91 -15.50 -8.85
C ASN A 156 4.76 -16.36 -7.59
N LEU A 157 4.12 -15.81 -6.55
CA LEU A 157 3.87 -16.51 -5.29
C LEU A 157 2.66 -17.44 -5.40
N LEU A 158 2.45 -18.24 -4.36
CA LEU A 158 1.27 -19.10 -4.18
C LEU A 158 0.33 -18.52 -3.10
N PRO A 159 -0.50 -17.49 -3.41
CA PRO A 159 -1.26 -16.77 -2.39
C PRO A 159 -2.24 -17.64 -1.61
N ALA A 160 -2.81 -18.67 -2.24
CA ALA A 160 -3.70 -19.60 -1.56
C ALA A 160 -2.96 -20.42 -0.47
N LYS A 161 -1.73 -20.87 -0.72
CA LYS A 161 -0.87 -21.52 0.27
C LYS A 161 -0.48 -20.54 1.38
N LEU A 162 0.03 -19.36 1.01
CA LEU A 162 0.44 -18.34 1.96
C LEU A 162 -0.69 -17.91 2.90
N SER A 163 -1.90 -17.69 2.36
CA SER A 163 -3.07 -17.38 3.17
C SER A 163 -3.44 -18.53 4.13
N THR A 164 -3.27 -19.77 3.73
CA THR A 164 -3.53 -20.94 4.60
C THR A 164 -2.51 -21.00 5.74
N LEU A 165 -1.23 -20.80 5.45
CA LEU A 165 -0.17 -20.75 6.47
C LEU A 165 -0.39 -19.58 7.43
N ALA A 166 -0.74 -18.42 6.91
CA ALA A 166 -1.05 -17.23 7.71
C ALA A 166 -2.22 -17.46 8.67
N ARG A 167 -3.31 -18.06 8.20
CA ARG A 167 -4.48 -18.37 9.04
C ARG A 167 -4.21 -19.44 10.10
N ARG A 168 -3.19 -20.28 9.90
CA ARG A 168 -2.71 -21.29 10.87
C ARG A 168 -1.68 -20.76 11.84
N GLY A 169 -1.20 -19.54 11.67
CA GLY A 169 -0.12 -18.98 12.48
C GLY A 169 1.25 -19.61 12.22
N ALA A 170 1.43 -20.32 11.10
CA ALA A 170 2.67 -21.04 10.76
C ALA A 170 3.71 -20.07 10.17
N MET A 171 4.39 -19.29 11.02
CA MET A 171 5.29 -18.21 10.61
C MET A 171 6.51 -18.73 9.83
N ASP A 172 7.19 -19.74 10.35
CA ASP A 172 8.41 -20.29 9.69
C ASP A 172 8.08 -20.82 8.29
N ALA A 173 7.04 -21.66 8.19
CA ALA A 173 6.60 -22.19 6.89
C ALA A 173 6.11 -21.08 5.93
N PHE A 174 5.57 -19.97 6.45
CA PHE A 174 5.20 -18.81 5.65
C PHE A 174 6.43 -18.09 5.10
N VAL A 175 7.48 -17.90 5.90
CA VAL A 175 8.75 -17.30 5.48
C VAL A 175 9.46 -18.22 4.47
N GLU A 176 9.58 -19.53 4.74
CA GLU A 176 10.13 -20.51 3.81
C GLU A 176 9.37 -20.59 2.48
N SER A 177 8.08 -20.31 2.49
CA SER A 177 7.25 -20.24 1.28
C SER A 177 7.30 -18.86 0.60
N PHE A 178 8.30 -18.06 0.87
CA PHE A 178 8.52 -16.71 0.31
C PHE A 178 7.40 -15.70 0.62
N GLY A 179 6.67 -15.86 1.73
CA GLY A 179 5.58 -14.98 2.11
C GLY A 179 6.02 -13.51 2.28
N MET A 180 7.29 -13.29 2.63
CA MET A 180 7.85 -11.95 2.78
C MET A 180 8.05 -11.21 1.45
N GLU A 181 8.09 -11.93 0.32
CA GLU A 181 8.19 -11.32 -1.01
C GLU A 181 6.89 -10.68 -1.50
N CYS A 182 5.78 -10.90 -0.80
CA CYS A 182 4.49 -10.32 -1.19
C CYS A 182 4.52 -8.77 -1.15
N VAL A 183 4.21 -8.14 -2.28
CA VAL A 183 4.10 -6.66 -2.41
C VAL A 183 2.73 -6.11 -2.02
N GLU A 184 1.86 -6.94 -1.45
CA GLU A 184 0.53 -6.55 -0.92
C GLU A 184 -0.41 -5.88 -1.95
N CYS A 185 -0.22 -6.13 -3.23
CA CYS A 185 -0.94 -5.46 -4.33
C CYS A 185 -2.46 -5.74 -4.39
N GLY A 186 -2.96 -6.79 -3.74
CA GLY A 186 -4.39 -7.12 -3.72
C GLY A 186 -4.90 -7.94 -4.91
N CYS A 187 -4.13 -8.14 -5.98
CA CYS A 187 -4.58 -8.84 -7.20
C CYS A 187 -5.16 -10.23 -6.91
N CYS A 188 -4.54 -10.98 -6.00
CA CYS A 188 -4.99 -12.33 -5.65
C CYS A 188 -6.34 -12.36 -4.95
N SER A 189 -6.64 -11.38 -4.09
CA SER A 189 -7.96 -11.24 -3.45
C SER A 189 -9.01 -10.78 -4.46
N TYR A 190 -8.65 -9.84 -5.33
CA TYR A 190 -9.56 -9.30 -6.34
C TYR A 190 -10.05 -10.39 -7.30
N ILE A 191 -9.15 -11.22 -7.83
CA ILE A 191 -9.47 -12.25 -8.82
C ILE A 191 -10.16 -13.49 -8.20
N CYS A 192 -10.13 -13.64 -6.88
CA CYS A 192 -10.60 -14.85 -6.22
C CYS A 192 -12.12 -15.07 -6.40
N PRO A 193 -12.57 -16.15 -7.09
CA PRO A 193 -13.99 -16.41 -7.25
C PRO A 193 -14.68 -16.82 -5.92
N ALA A 194 -13.92 -17.40 -4.99
CA ALA A 194 -14.37 -17.76 -3.65
C ALA A 194 -14.37 -16.57 -2.66
N LYS A 195 -14.09 -15.36 -3.15
CA LYS A 195 -14.09 -14.10 -2.38
C LYS A 195 -13.19 -14.13 -1.13
N ARG A 196 -12.12 -14.94 -1.17
CA ARG A 196 -11.21 -15.07 -0.04
C ARG A 196 -10.33 -13.82 0.13
N GLN A 197 -10.20 -13.40 1.37
CA GLN A 197 -9.36 -12.25 1.75
C GLN A 197 -7.87 -12.66 1.84
N LEU A 198 -7.30 -13.08 0.71
CA LEU A 198 -5.94 -13.63 0.65
C LEU A 198 -4.89 -12.58 1.05
N THR A 199 -4.96 -11.40 0.46
CA THR A 199 -4.02 -10.31 0.74
C THR A 199 -4.05 -9.90 2.20
N GLN A 200 -5.24 -9.81 2.80
CA GLN A 200 -5.39 -9.38 4.19
C GLN A 200 -4.72 -10.35 5.16
N SER A 201 -4.91 -11.66 4.98
CA SER A 201 -4.27 -12.67 5.82
C SER A 201 -2.75 -12.69 5.64
N ILE A 202 -2.26 -12.56 4.40
CA ILE A 202 -0.82 -12.48 4.11
C ILE A 202 -0.21 -11.22 4.74
N LYS A 203 -0.85 -10.07 4.60
CA LYS A 203 -0.42 -8.79 5.18
C LYS A 203 -0.35 -8.85 6.71
N ALA A 204 -1.34 -9.46 7.36
CA ALA A 204 -1.35 -9.66 8.81
C ALA A 204 -0.14 -10.50 9.25
N MET A 205 0.11 -11.64 8.58
CA MET A 205 1.25 -12.51 8.89
C MET A 205 2.60 -11.81 8.66
N ARG A 206 2.74 -11.08 7.55
CA ARG A 206 3.97 -10.30 7.29
C ARG A 206 4.26 -9.30 8.41
N LYS A 207 3.23 -8.61 8.92
CA LYS A 207 3.39 -7.70 10.06
C LYS A 207 3.84 -8.42 11.32
N MET A 208 3.30 -9.61 11.59
CA MET A 208 3.72 -10.43 12.76
C MET A 208 5.18 -10.84 12.64
N VAL A 209 5.61 -11.36 11.49
CA VAL A 209 7.01 -11.73 11.23
C VAL A 209 7.94 -10.53 11.38
N MET A 210 7.56 -9.36 10.87
CA MET A 210 8.36 -8.14 11.01
C MET A 210 8.46 -7.69 12.46
N ALA A 211 7.36 -7.74 13.21
CA ALA A 211 7.35 -7.38 14.63
C ALA A 211 8.25 -8.31 15.46
N GLU A 212 8.21 -9.62 15.18
CA GLU A 212 9.09 -10.59 15.85
C GLU A 212 10.57 -10.31 15.56
N ARG A 213 10.91 -10.08 14.28
CA ARG A 213 12.29 -9.73 13.90
C ARG A 213 12.78 -8.46 14.59
N LEU A 214 11.93 -7.43 14.69
CA LEU A 214 12.26 -6.18 15.38
C LEU A 214 12.45 -6.42 16.90
N SER A 215 11.63 -7.24 17.54
CA SER A 215 11.78 -7.56 18.96
C SER A 215 13.11 -8.29 19.24
N LEU A 216 13.53 -9.20 18.34
CA LEU A 216 14.80 -9.90 18.46
C LEU A 216 16.01 -8.96 18.31
N ILE A 217 15.92 -7.95 17.46
CA ILE A 217 16.98 -6.94 17.30
C ILE A 217 17.15 -6.14 18.60
N HIS A 218 16.05 -5.73 19.24
CA HIS A 218 16.11 -5.00 20.53
C HIS A 218 16.64 -5.85 21.68
N ILE A 219 16.45 -7.16 21.66
CA ILE A 219 17.00 -8.07 22.67
C ILE A 219 18.51 -8.29 22.49
N SER A 220 19.00 -8.24 21.25
CA SER A 220 20.40 -8.48 20.89
C SER A 220 21.28 -7.22 20.90
N GLU A 221 20.70 -6.01 20.96
CA GLU A 221 21.49 -4.78 21.12
C GLU A 221 22.01 -4.69 22.56
N PRO A 222 23.34 -4.70 22.77
CA PRO A 222 23.89 -4.37 24.09
C PRO A 222 23.48 -2.94 24.41
N THR A 223 22.89 -2.76 25.59
CA THR A 223 22.53 -1.43 26.13
C THR A 223 23.69 -0.48 25.95
N ARG A 224 23.57 0.46 25.01
CA ARG A 224 24.53 1.53 24.82
C ARG A 224 24.56 2.34 26.12
N PRO A 225 25.67 2.43 26.84
CA PRO A 225 25.71 3.28 28.01
C PRO A 225 25.43 4.72 27.58
N LEU A 226 24.38 5.30 28.14
CA LEU A 226 24.09 6.72 28.02
C LEU A 226 25.17 7.47 28.80
N TYR A 227 26.22 7.86 28.13
CA TYR A 227 27.13 8.88 28.68
C TYR A 227 26.39 10.21 28.62
N ILE A 228 25.79 10.61 29.74
CA ILE A 228 25.37 11.98 29.99
C ILE A 228 26.63 12.74 30.37
N SER A 229 27.14 13.56 29.47
CA SER A 229 28.17 14.58 29.76
C SER A 229 27.51 15.90 30.04
#